data_1188d5f60801ef05f2d4c67bdc8de29e
#
_entry.id   1188d5f60801ef05f2d4c67bdc8de29e
#
_cell.length_a   1.000
_cell.length_b   1.000
_cell.length_c   1.000
_cell.angle_alpha   90.00
_cell.angle_beta   90.00
_cell.angle_gamma   90.00
#
_symmetry.space_group_name_H-M   'P 1'
#
loop_
_entity.id
_entity.type
_entity.pdbx_description
1 polymer ?
#
loop_
_entity_poly.entity_id
_entity_poly.type
_entity_poly.pdbx_seq_one_letter_code
_entity_poly.pdbx_strand_id
1 'polypeptide(L)'
;VSYHGGHIPTPNIDKLAEDGLELNRFYSNPVCSPTRASLLTGMHIFNHGVVRPFMNPAAEQTGMPPELKIMPQYFKEAGYQTALSGKWHLGSAKEEFWPSNRGFETSYGHMTGGIGYFDHTAAGRLDWHRNESTLREEGYSTVLIANEAINLIKNKDESRPLFLYVAFNAPHTPIEAPLQNIEKFSYVEDENDRVYAANVNALDNEIGRIIKAIEAEGLLEETIILF
;
A
#
# COMPACT_ATOMS: atom_id res chain seq x y z
N VAL A 1 -0.44 -11.94 -11.96
CA VAL A 1 0.25 -12.88 -11.03
C VAL A 1 0.38 -14.24 -11.69
N SER A 2 1.49 -14.94 -11.45
CA SER A 2 1.81 -16.17 -12.19
C SER A 2 0.94 -17.36 -11.79
N TYR A 3 0.49 -17.49 -10.55
CA TYR A 3 -0.37 -18.60 -10.15
C TYR A 3 -1.77 -18.60 -10.83
N HIS A 4 -2.20 -17.45 -11.36
CA HIS A 4 -3.38 -17.33 -12.23
C HIS A 4 -3.07 -17.39 -13.74
N GLY A 5 -1.89 -17.90 -14.12
CA GLY A 5 -1.46 -18.01 -15.52
C GLY A 5 -0.97 -16.72 -16.15
N GLY A 6 -0.70 -15.69 -15.35
CA GLY A 6 -0.04 -14.47 -15.80
C GLY A 6 1.42 -14.73 -16.20
N HIS A 7 1.93 -14.02 -17.20
CA HIS A 7 3.27 -14.24 -17.75
C HIS A 7 4.39 -13.54 -16.96
N ILE A 8 4.05 -12.70 -15.99
CA ILE A 8 5.01 -12.04 -15.11
C ILE A 8 5.23 -12.90 -13.87
N PRO A 9 6.45 -13.41 -13.60
CA PRO A 9 6.71 -14.23 -12.43
C PRO A 9 6.49 -13.45 -11.12
N THR A 10 5.69 -14.02 -10.22
CA THR A 10 5.39 -13.47 -8.89
C THR A 10 5.52 -14.55 -7.81
N PRO A 11 6.73 -15.13 -7.64
CA PRO A 11 6.90 -16.32 -6.79
C PRO A 11 6.56 -16.09 -5.32
N ASN A 12 6.71 -14.87 -4.80
CA ASN A 12 6.38 -14.58 -3.41
C ASN A 12 4.86 -14.43 -3.18
N ILE A 13 4.16 -13.83 -4.15
CA ILE A 13 2.69 -13.74 -4.14
C ILE A 13 2.10 -15.13 -4.37
N ASP A 14 2.68 -15.91 -5.31
CA ASP A 14 2.26 -17.28 -5.58
C ASP A 14 2.38 -18.16 -4.33
N LYS A 15 3.48 -18.00 -3.57
CA LYS A 15 3.69 -18.69 -2.31
C LYS A 15 2.64 -18.35 -1.25
N LEU A 16 2.22 -17.08 -1.14
CA LEU A 16 1.12 -16.69 -0.26
C LEU A 16 -0.20 -17.38 -0.64
N ALA A 17 -0.47 -17.51 -1.95
CA ALA A 17 -1.66 -18.19 -2.44
C ALA A 17 -1.61 -19.71 -2.17
N GLU A 18 -0.43 -20.35 -2.34
CA GLU A 18 -0.20 -21.77 -2.06
C GLU A 18 -0.33 -22.12 -0.58
N ASP A 19 0.18 -21.27 0.29
CA ASP A 19 0.18 -21.49 1.75
C ASP A 19 -1.11 -21.05 2.43
N GLY A 20 -1.95 -20.29 1.71
CA GLY A 20 -3.11 -19.62 2.26
C GLY A 20 -4.46 -20.12 1.76
N LEU A 21 -5.46 -19.28 1.92
CA LEU A 21 -6.81 -19.48 1.42
C LEU A 21 -7.13 -18.44 0.36
N GLU A 22 -7.40 -18.88 -0.86
CA GLU A 22 -7.85 -18.00 -1.94
C GLU A 22 -9.37 -17.76 -1.86
N LEU A 23 -9.78 -16.48 -1.84
CA LEU A 23 -11.17 -16.07 -1.85
C LEU A 23 -11.66 -15.86 -3.29
N ASN A 24 -12.15 -16.92 -3.95
CA ASN A 24 -12.57 -16.91 -5.35
C ASN A 24 -13.69 -15.91 -5.70
N ARG A 25 -14.41 -15.39 -4.75
CA ARG A 25 -15.53 -14.45 -4.92
C ARG A 25 -15.39 -13.22 -4.05
N PHE A 26 -14.18 -12.73 -3.89
CA PHE A 26 -13.91 -11.46 -3.25
C PHE A 26 -13.92 -10.33 -4.29
N TYR A 27 -14.87 -9.42 -4.18
CA TYR A 27 -15.06 -8.33 -5.13
C TYR A 27 -14.59 -7.00 -4.55
N SER A 28 -13.84 -6.24 -5.35
CA SER A 28 -13.43 -4.88 -5.04
C SER A 28 -14.14 -3.87 -5.96
N ASN A 29 -14.04 -2.59 -5.65
CA ASN A 29 -14.49 -1.55 -6.57
C ASN A 29 -13.47 -1.36 -7.71
N PRO A 30 -13.88 -0.84 -8.90
CA PRO A 30 -13.00 -0.77 -10.07
C PRO A 30 -11.90 0.31 -9.99
N VAL A 31 -11.90 1.11 -8.90
CA VAL A 31 -10.95 2.24 -8.69
C VAL A 31 -10.51 2.35 -7.24
N CYS A 32 -9.39 3.06 -7.03
CA CYS A 32 -8.60 3.04 -5.79
C CYS A 32 -9.33 3.58 -4.54
N SER A 33 -9.78 4.84 -4.49
CA SER A 33 -10.39 5.40 -3.26
C SER A 33 -11.65 4.65 -2.83
N PRO A 34 -12.59 4.29 -3.73
CA PRO A 34 -13.72 3.43 -3.38
C PRO A 34 -13.33 2.07 -2.80
N THR A 35 -12.35 1.40 -3.41
CA THR A 35 -11.86 0.10 -2.91
C THR A 35 -11.24 0.24 -1.52
N ARG A 36 -10.40 1.27 -1.30
CA ARG A 36 -9.76 1.54 -0.01
C ARG A 36 -10.79 1.87 1.07
N ALA A 37 -11.78 2.69 0.73
CA ALA A 37 -12.88 3.02 1.64
C ALA A 37 -13.68 1.76 2.00
N SER A 38 -14.04 0.92 1.01
CA SER A 38 -14.75 -0.34 1.28
C SER A 38 -13.92 -1.28 2.16
N LEU A 39 -12.63 -1.44 1.87
CA LEU A 39 -11.73 -2.29 2.65
C LEU A 39 -11.64 -1.83 4.11
N LEU A 40 -11.40 -0.53 4.32
CA LEU A 40 -11.17 -0.01 5.66
C LEU A 40 -12.43 0.18 6.49
N THR A 41 -13.61 0.38 5.85
CA THR A 41 -14.89 0.52 6.54
C THR A 41 -15.65 -0.79 6.68
N GLY A 42 -15.36 -1.80 5.84
CA GLY A 42 -16.20 -3.00 5.68
C GLY A 42 -17.56 -2.72 5.04
N MET A 43 -17.73 -1.54 4.42
CA MET A 43 -19.02 -1.10 3.88
C MET A 43 -19.06 -1.18 2.36
N HIS A 44 -20.26 -1.37 1.82
CA HIS A 44 -20.50 -1.24 0.38
C HIS A 44 -20.37 0.23 -0.06
N ILE A 45 -19.93 0.45 -1.31
CA ILE A 45 -19.66 1.76 -1.89
C ILE A 45 -20.78 2.80 -1.69
N PHE A 46 -22.04 2.39 -1.79
CA PHE A 46 -23.19 3.28 -1.59
C PHE A 46 -23.42 3.66 -0.12
N ASN A 47 -22.88 2.90 0.83
CA ASN A 47 -23.03 3.18 2.25
C ASN A 47 -21.94 4.13 2.78
N HIS A 48 -20.69 4.01 2.27
CA HIS A 48 -19.61 4.92 2.67
C HIS A 48 -19.53 6.19 1.79
N GLY A 49 -20.23 6.23 0.65
CA GLY A 49 -20.35 7.43 -0.21
C GLY A 49 -19.11 7.82 -1.02
N VAL A 50 -17.98 7.10 -0.89
CA VAL A 50 -16.78 7.33 -1.69
C VAL A 50 -16.94 6.59 -3.01
N VAL A 51 -17.55 7.24 -4.00
CA VAL A 51 -17.93 6.61 -5.29
C VAL A 51 -16.93 6.88 -6.42
N ARG A 52 -15.95 7.74 -6.21
CA ARG A 52 -14.89 8.07 -7.17
C ARG A 52 -13.57 8.37 -6.47
N PRO A 53 -12.43 8.31 -7.18
CA PRO A 53 -11.15 8.72 -6.62
C PRO A 53 -11.11 10.20 -6.24
N PHE A 54 -10.35 10.55 -5.21
CA PHE A 54 -10.04 11.93 -4.86
C PHE A 54 -8.91 12.45 -5.77
N MET A 55 -9.28 13.11 -6.88
CA MET A 55 -8.33 13.48 -7.94
C MET A 55 -7.54 14.76 -7.65
N ASN A 56 -8.17 15.74 -7.01
CA ASN A 56 -7.55 17.03 -6.70
C ASN A 56 -7.92 17.48 -5.28
N PRO A 57 -7.17 17.07 -4.28
CA PRO A 57 -7.46 17.40 -2.88
C PRO A 57 -7.60 18.91 -2.63
N ALA A 58 -6.72 19.72 -3.26
CA ALA A 58 -6.73 21.17 -3.06
C ALA A 58 -7.99 21.86 -3.60
N ALA A 59 -8.55 21.35 -4.71
CA ALA A 59 -9.78 21.90 -5.31
C ALA A 59 -11.03 21.29 -4.68
N GLU A 60 -11.00 20.00 -4.38
CA GLU A 60 -12.20 19.27 -3.91
C GLU A 60 -12.50 19.49 -2.44
N GLN A 61 -11.50 19.82 -1.62
CA GLN A 61 -11.64 19.96 -0.16
C GLN A 61 -12.38 18.78 0.51
N THR A 62 -12.30 17.60 -0.11
CA THR A 62 -13.05 16.40 0.27
C THR A 62 -12.13 15.26 0.66
N GLY A 63 -12.67 14.34 1.43
CA GLY A 63 -12.05 13.09 1.82
C GLY A 63 -13.11 12.08 2.22
N MET A 64 -12.69 10.92 2.64
CA MET A 64 -13.61 9.93 3.21
C MET A 64 -14.28 10.52 4.46
N PRO A 65 -15.63 10.44 4.58
CA PRO A 65 -16.36 11.03 5.68
C PRO A 65 -15.76 10.70 7.05
N PRO A 66 -15.39 11.70 7.87
CA PRO A 66 -14.68 11.47 9.12
C PRO A 66 -15.51 10.76 10.19
N GLU A 67 -16.84 10.81 10.09
CA GLU A 67 -17.78 10.10 10.97
C GLU A 67 -17.77 8.57 10.75
N LEU A 68 -17.28 8.11 9.60
CA LEU A 68 -17.16 6.68 9.34
C LEU A 68 -15.97 6.12 10.11
N LYS A 69 -16.23 5.26 11.06
CA LYS A 69 -15.16 4.55 11.76
C LYS A 69 -14.55 3.49 10.87
N ILE A 70 -13.22 3.45 10.83
CA ILE A 70 -12.46 2.56 9.95
C ILE A 70 -11.59 1.57 10.71
N MET A 71 -11.18 0.53 10.04
CA MET A 71 -10.44 -0.61 10.59
C MET A 71 -9.30 -0.22 11.56
N PRO A 72 -8.36 0.70 11.25
CA PRO A 72 -7.29 1.06 12.18
C PRO A 72 -7.81 1.69 13.49
N GLN A 73 -8.95 2.37 13.49
CA GLN A 73 -9.55 2.91 14.71
C GLN A 73 -10.07 1.78 15.63
N TYR A 74 -10.65 0.72 15.08
CA TYR A 74 -11.07 -0.45 15.86
C TYR A 74 -9.87 -1.19 16.44
N PHE A 75 -8.81 -1.40 15.65
CA PHE A 75 -7.59 -2.03 16.14
C PHE A 75 -6.90 -1.20 17.22
N LYS A 76 -6.81 0.12 17.04
CA LYS A 76 -6.26 1.03 18.05
C LYS A 76 -7.02 0.95 19.39
N GLU A 77 -8.35 0.96 19.35
CA GLU A 77 -9.19 0.80 20.54
C GLU A 77 -9.04 -0.58 21.20
N ALA A 78 -8.73 -1.61 20.41
CA ALA A 78 -8.40 -2.94 20.90
C ALA A 78 -6.97 -3.08 21.45
N GLY A 79 -6.19 -1.98 21.49
CA GLY A 79 -4.85 -1.94 22.05
C GLY A 79 -3.72 -2.26 21.06
N TYR A 80 -4.01 -2.39 19.78
CA TYR A 80 -2.99 -2.60 18.75
C TYR A 80 -2.17 -1.32 18.51
N GLN A 81 -0.89 -1.50 18.21
CA GLN A 81 -0.09 -0.50 17.50
C GLN A 81 -0.58 -0.46 16.05
N THR A 82 -0.84 0.72 15.51
CA THR A 82 -1.43 0.86 14.18
C THR A 82 -0.54 1.66 13.25
N ALA A 83 -0.21 1.11 12.08
CA ALA A 83 0.70 1.73 11.14
C ALA A 83 0.24 1.60 9.68
N LEU A 84 0.53 2.65 8.90
CA LEU A 84 0.39 2.68 7.45
C LEU A 84 1.76 2.84 6.82
N SER A 85 2.11 1.98 5.86
CA SER A 85 3.24 2.18 4.97
C SER A 85 2.78 2.18 3.52
N GLY A 86 2.85 3.34 2.85
CA GLY A 86 2.51 3.52 1.44
C GLY A 86 1.35 4.49 1.17
N LYS A 87 0.54 4.17 0.20
CA LYS A 87 -0.53 5.01 -0.33
C LYS A 87 -1.72 5.13 0.61
N TRP A 88 -2.15 6.38 0.90
CA TRP A 88 -3.40 6.67 1.59
C TRP A 88 -4.61 6.80 0.65
N HIS A 89 -4.68 7.86 -0.10
CA HIS A 89 -5.69 8.19 -1.11
C HIS A 89 -7.16 8.21 -0.62
N LEU A 90 -7.38 8.63 0.62
CA LEU A 90 -8.73 8.79 1.20
C LEU A 90 -9.01 10.21 1.70
N GLY A 91 -8.25 11.17 1.18
CA GLY A 91 -8.36 12.60 1.48
C GLY A 91 -7.10 13.16 2.14
N SER A 92 -6.71 14.38 1.74
CA SER A 92 -5.53 15.07 2.25
C SER A 92 -5.69 16.58 2.40
N ALA A 93 -6.82 17.13 1.94
CA ALA A 93 -7.06 18.57 1.95
C ALA A 93 -7.23 19.16 3.36
N LYS A 94 -7.64 18.36 4.31
CA LYS A 94 -7.85 18.72 5.70
C LYS A 94 -7.26 17.65 6.61
N GLU A 95 -6.81 18.07 7.77
CA GLU A 95 -6.21 17.17 8.79
C GLU A 95 -7.16 16.04 9.22
N GLU A 96 -8.45 16.29 9.31
CA GLU A 96 -9.46 15.30 9.66
C GLU A 96 -9.48 14.06 8.75
N PHE A 97 -8.93 14.20 7.52
CA PHE A 97 -8.83 13.10 6.56
C PHE A 97 -7.48 12.35 6.62
N TRP A 98 -6.49 12.89 7.33
CA TRP A 98 -5.14 12.30 7.34
C TRP A 98 -5.08 10.99 8.13
N PRO A 99 -4.16 10.09 7.81
CA PRO A 99 -4.04 8.80 8.49
C PRO A 99 -3.97 8.90 10.01
N SER A 100 -3.23 9.88 10.55
CA SER A 100 -3.08 10.11 11.99
C SER A 100 -4.42 10.38 12.70
N ASN A 101 -5.32 11.09 12.04
CA ASN A 101 -6.67 11.37 12.55
C ASN A 101 -7.67 10.26 12.23
N ARG A 102 -7.22 9.23 11.49
CA ARG A 102 -8.01 8.09 11.07
C ARG A 102 -7.53 6.78 11.69
N GLY A 103 -6.87 6.87 12.85
CA GLY A 103 -6.56 5.71 13.68
C GLY A 103 -5.17 5.09 13.48
N PHE A 104 -4.33 5.62 12.59
CA PHE A 104 -2.93 5.20 12.48
C PHE A 104 -2.05 6.02 13.42
N GLU A 105 -1.28 5.35 14.26
CA GLU A 105 -0.28 5.98 15.16
C GLU A 105 0.96 6.40 14.38
N THR A 106 1.28 5.68 13.31
CA THR A 106 2.39 5.99 12.41
C THR A 106 1.93 5.85 10.97
N SER A 107 2.34 6.80 10.14
CA SER A 107 2.13 6.73 8.69
C SER A 107 3.38 7.16 7.93
N TYR A 108 3.66 6.47 6.84
CA TYR A 108 4.77 6.76 5.94
C TYR A 108 4.36 6.47 4.50
N GLY A 109 4.67 7.39 3.58
CA GLY A 109 4.34 7.23 2.17
C GLY A 109 3.65 8.45 1.57
N HIS A 110 2.61 8.27 0.75
CA HIS A 110 1.99 9.35 0.00
C HIS A 110 0.48 9.45 0.19
N MET A 111 -0.03 10.68 0.03
CA MET A 111 -1.44 11.02 0.29
C MET A 111 -2.32 10.88 -0.95
N THR A 112 -1.77 11.05 -2.16
CA THR A 112 -2.53 11.09 -3.41
C THR A 112 -2.64 9.72 -4.09
N GLY A 113 -3.27 9.70 -5.27
CA GLY A 113 -3.59 8.48 -6.02
C GLY A 113 -2.40 7.77 -6.66
N GLY A 114 -1.38 8.52 -7.07
CA GLY A 114 -0.16 8.00 -7.69
C GLY A 114 0.92 9.05 -7.68
N ILE A 115 2.15 8.60 -7.59
CA ILE A 115 3.37 9.41 -7.55
C ILE A 115 4.42 8.84 -8.49
N GLY A 116 5.39 9.64 -8.91
CA GLY A 116 6.63 9.14 -9.50
C GLY A 116 7.38 8.25 -8.49
N TYR A 117 7.93 7.15 -8.96
CA TYR A 117 8.53 6.14 -8.06
C TYR A 117 9.88 6.56 -7.51
N PHE A 118 10.57 7.50 -8.16
CA PHE A 118 11.89 7.97 -7.76
C PHE A 118 11.88 9.39 -7.24
N ASP A 119 11.05 10.26 -7.80
CA ASP A 119 10.97 11.68 -7.41
C ASP A 119 9.90 11.95 -6.35
N HIS A 120 9.02 10.97 -6.11
CA HIS A 120 7.92 10.99 -5.15
C HIS A 120 6.98 12.19 -5.35
N THR A 121 6.81 12.65 -6.60
CA THR A 121 5.94 13.78 -6.92
C THR A 121 4.58 13.35 -7.47
N ALA A 122 3.55 14.08 -7.11
CA ALA A 122 2.22 14.04 -7.71
C ALA A 122 1.91 15.39 -8.34
N ALA A 123 1.61 15.41 -9.65
CA ALA A 123 1.36 16.64 -10.40
C ALA A 123 2.46 17.71 -10.19
N GLY A 124 3.73 17.30 -10.15
CA GLY A 124 4.91 18.16 -9.98
C GLY A 124 5.13 18.69 -8.57
N ARG A 125 4.42 18.19 -7.59
CA ARG A 125 4.59 18.53 -6.18
C ARG A 125 5.02 17.30 -5.38
N LEU A 126 5.97 17.48 -4.47
CA LEU A 126 6.41 16.43 -3.56
C LEU A 126 5.23 15.95 -2.70
N ASP A 127 4.96 14.63 -2.76
CA ASP A 127 3.92 13.95 -2.00
C ASP A 127 4.53 12.70 -1.33
N TRP A 128 5.45 12.96 -0.40
CA TRP A 128 6.07 11.93 0.42
C TRP A 128 6.15 12.42 1.86
N HIS A 129 5.65 11.63 2.79
CA HIS A 129 5.38 12.08 4.15
C HIS A 129 5.77 11.02 5.18
N ARG A 130 6.13 11.50 6.36
CA ARG A 130 6.15 10.72 7.60
C ARG A 130 5.24 11.41 8.59
N ASN A 131 4.14 10.78 8.92
CA ASN A 131 3.02 11.39 9.65
C ASN A 131 2.55 12.69 8.94
N GLU A 132 2.50 13.83 9.63
CA GLU A 132 2.09 15.13 9.08
C GLU A 132 3.24 15.88 8.37
N SER A 133 4.47 15.37 8.41
CA SER A 133 5.65 16.06 7.88
C SER A 133 6.00 15.58 6.47
N THR A 134 6.13 16.54 5.54
CA THR A 134 6.65 16.24 4.19
C THR A 134 8.14 15.90 4.28
N LEU A 135 8.55 14.84 3.63
CA LEU A 135 9.90 14.28 3.66
C LEU A 135 10.51 14.29 2.26
N ARG A 136 11.77 14.73 2.14
CA ARG A 136 12.57 14.50 0.93
C ARG A 136 13.49 13.31 1.18
N GLU A 137 13.33 12.29 0.37
CA GLU A 137 14.07 11.05 0.47
C GLU A 137 14.39 10.54 -0.91
N GLU A 138 15.55 9.95 -1.09
CA GLU A 138 15.97 9.32 -2.35
C GLU A 138 15.67 7.82 -2.28
N GLY A 139 15.27 7.24 -3.41
CA GLY A 139 15.04 5.81 -3.55
C GLY A 139 13.81 5.47 -4.35
N TYR A 140 13.65 4.20 -4.64
CA TYR A 140 12.48 3.67 -5.33
C TYR A 140 11.35 3.45 -4.32
N SER A 141 10.22 4.10 -4.50
CA SER A 141 9.13 4.14 -3.50
C SER A 141 8.65 2.77 -3.03
N THR A 142 8.62 1.76 -3.92
CA THR A 142 8.25 0.39 -3.55
C THR A 142 9.22 -0.20 -2.53
N VAL A 143 10.54 0.04 -2.70
CA VAL A 143 11.58 -0.39 -1.75
C VAL A 143 11.46 0.38 -0.43
N LEU A 144 11.24 1.68 -0.48
CA LEU A 144 11.10 2.53 0.71
C LEU A 144 9.89 2.12 1.55
N ILE A 145 8.74 1.85 0.92
CA ILE A 145 7.53 1.34 1.59
C ILE A 145 7.81 0.01 2.28
N ALA A 146 8.50 -0.91 1.60
CA ALA A 146 8.86 -2.20 2.19
C ALA A 146 9.85 -2.05 3.35
N ASN A 147 10.86 -1.18 3.21
CA ASN A 147 11.82 -0.90 4.28
C ASN A 147 11.14 -0.37 5.54
N GLU A 148 10.17 0.54 5.39
CA GLU A 148 9.40 1.04 6.53
C GLU A 148 8.53 -0.05 7.14
N ALA A 149 7.85 -0.87 6.33
CA ALA A 149 7.08 -2.01 6.84
C ALA A 149 7.96 -2.99 7.65
N ILE A 150 9.14 -3.31 7.13
CA ILE A 150 10.13 -4.16 7.81
C ILE A 150 10.62 -3.52 9.11
N ASN A 151 10.89 -2.21 9.08
CA ASN A 151 11.30 -1.47 10.26
C ASN A 151 10.22 -1.49 11.36
N LEU A 152 8.94 -1.30 10.98
CA LEU A 152 7.80 -1.37 11.90
C LEU A 152 7.63 -2.77 12.51
N ILE A 153 7.84 -3.83 11.73
CA ILE A 153 7.78 -5.23 12.22
C ILE A 153 8.88 -5.47 13.24
N LYS A 154 10.13 -5.08 12.94
CA LYS A 154 11.30 -5.32 13.81
C LYS A 154 11.30 -4.49 15.09
N ASN A 155 10.74 -3.30 15.06
CA ASN A 155 10.74 -2.37 16.17
C ASN A 155 9.35 -2.16 16.78
N LYS A 156 8.43 -3.12 16.58
CA LYS A 156 7.10 -3.05 17.20
C LYS A 156 7.21 -3.06 18.72
N ASP A 157 6.25 -2.45 19.39
CA ASP A 157 6.08 -2.60 20.82
C ASP A 157 5.74 -4.07 21.14
N GLU A 158 6.62 -4.75 21.88
CA GLU A 158 6.45 -6.19 22.22
C GLU A 158 5.21 -6.44 23.10
N SER A 159 4.75 -5.42 23.82
CA SER A 159 3.58 -5.52 24.69
C SER A 159 2.24 -5.40 23.94
N ARG A 160 2.29 -5.06 22.65
CA ARG A 160 1.11 -4.75 21.82
C ARG A 160 1.17 -5.51 20.48
N PRO A 161 0.06 -6.08 20.01
CA PRO A 161 -0.01 -6.59 18.65
C PRO A 161 0.05 -5.43 17.64
N LEU A 162 0.52 -5.71 16.42
CA LEU A 162 0.66 -4.74 15.34
C LEU A 162 -0.44 -4.91 14.30
N PHE A 163 -1.16 -3.85 13.98
CA PHE A 163 -1.95 -3.72 12.75
C PHE A 163 -1.15 -2.89 11.74
N LEU A 164 -0.70 -3.51 10.66
CA LEU A 164 0.11 -2.87 9.63
C LEU A 164 -0.62 -2.93 8.27
N TYR A 165 -0.92 -1.76 7.72
CA TYR A 165 -1.47 -1.62 6.37
C TYR A 165 -0.35 -1.24 5.40
N VAL A 166 0.15 -2.21 4.63
CA VAL A 166 1.15 -1.98 3.59
C VAL A 166 0.43 -1.75 2.27
N ALA A 167 0.53 -0.55 1.75
CA ALA A 167 -0.25 -0.09 0.61
C ALA A 167 0.66 0.47 -0.49
N PHE A 168 1.25 -0.43 -1.28
CA PHE A 168 2.13 -0.04 -2.37
C PHE A 168 1.44 0.85 -3.41
N ASN A 169 2.20 1.77 -4.04
CA ASN A 169 1.76 2.47 -5.23
C ASN A 169 1.93 1.60 -6.50
N ALA A 170 2.85 0.66 -6.50
CA ALA A 170 3.04 -0.31 -7.57
C ALA A 170 1.80 -1.21 -7.76
N PRO A 171 1.39 -1.51 -9.00
CA PRO A 171 1.95 -1.07 -10.28
C PRO A 171 1.19 0.12 -10.92
N HIS A 172 0.83 1.15 -10.17
CA HIS A 172 0.10 2.33 -10.67
C HIS A 172 0.98 3.21 -11.57
N THR A 173 0.37 3.97 -12.47
CA THR A 173 1.07 4.97 -13.30
C THR A 173 1.57 6.18 -12.46
N PRO A 174 2.67 6.85 -12.90
CA PRO A 174 3.56 6.48 -14.02
C PRO A 174 4.23 5.13 -13.77
N ILE A 175 4.45 4.34 -14.83
CA ILE A 175 5.10 3.03 -14.70
C ILE A 175 6.61 3.24 -14.76
N GLU A 176 7.28 2.98 -13.66
CA GLU A 176 8.74 3.08 -13.51
C GLU A 176 9.28 1.86 -12.75
N ALA A 177 10.48 1.45 -13.06
CA ALA A 177 11.15 0.34 -12.38
C ALA A 177 12.67 0.56 -12.33
N PRO A 178 13.37 -0.02 -11.34
CA PRO A 178 14.82 0.02 -11.31
C PRO A 178 15.42 -0.67 -12.55
N LEU A 179 16.48 -0.11 -13.11
CA LEU A 179 17.14 -0.62 -14.34
C LEU A 179 17.47 -2.11 -14.22
N GLN A 180 18.02 -2.53 -13.10
CA GLN A 180 18.32 -3.94 -12.84
C GLN A 180 17.10 -4.88 -12.92
N ASN A 181 15.90 -4.38 -12.66
CA ASN A 181 14.66 -5.16 -12.81
C ASN A 181 14.23 -5.14 -14.29
N ILE A 182 14.37 -4.01 -15.00
CA ILE A 182 14.06 -3.90 -16.44
C ILE A 182 14.93 -4.86 -17.27
N GLU A 183 16.22 -4.96 -16.96
CA GLU A 183 17.17 -5.85 -17.63
C GLU A 183 16.77 -7.33 -17.56
N LYS A 184 16.13 -7.78 -16.46
CA LYS A 184 15.62 -9.16 -16.32
C LYS A 184 14.55 -9.51 -17.34
N PHE A 185 13.84 -8.52 -17.87
CA PHE A 185 12.76 -8.66 -18.83
C PHE A 185 13.17 -8.21 -20.25
N SER A 186 14.47 -8.21 -20.57
CA SER A 186 14.99 -7.82 -21.89
C SER A 186 14.44 -8.64 -23.05
N TYR A 187 13.86 -9.82 -22.78
CA TYR A 187 13.19 -10.66 -23.77
C TYR A 187 11.77 -10.17 -24.13
N VAL A 188 11.20 -9.24 -23.37
CA VAL A 188 9.92 -8.60 -23.68
C VAL A 188 10.18 -7.47 -24.68
N GLU A 189 9.61 -7.57 -25.87
CA GLU A 189 9.90 -6.65 -26.99
C GLU A 189 9.34 -5.25 -26.75
N ASP A 190 8.08 -5.15 -26.32
CA ASP A 190 7.44 -3.86 -26.01
C ASP A 190 8.06 -3.24 -24.75
N GLU A 191 8.49 -1.99 -24.85
CA GLU A 191 9.17 -1.28 -23.77
C GLU A 191 8.26 -1.01 -22.58
N ASN A 192 6.99 -0.67 -22.82
CA ASN A 192 6.04 -0.39 -21.75
C ASN A 192 5.69 -1.68 -20.98
N ASP A 193 5.48 -2.78 -21.71
CA ASP A 193 5.22 -4.10 -21.10
C ASP A 193 6.44 -4.59 -20.32
N ARG A 194 7.66 -4.31 -20.82
CA ARG A 194 8.91 -4.63 -20.12
C ARG A 194 9.04 -3.89 -18.82
N VAL A 195 8.81 -2.57 -18.82
CA VAL A 195 8.89 -1.74 -17.61
C VAL A 195 7.78 -2.13 -16.63
N TYR A 196 6.58 -2.42 -17.12
CA TYR A 196 5.47 -2.92 -16.29
C TYR A 196 5.81 -4.27 -15.63
N ALA A 197 6.35 -5.22 -16.37
CA ALA A 197 6.78 -6.51 -15.83
C ALA A 197 7.86 -6.35 -14.77
N ALA A 198 8.82 -5.46 -14.99
CA ALA A 198 9.87 -5.11 -14.05
C ALA A 198 9.31 -4.47 -12.77
N ASN A 199 8.31 -3.59 -12.90
CA ASN A 199 7.64 -2.96 -11.76
C ASN A 199 6.90 -4.01 -10.90
N VAL A 200 6.13 -4.90 -11.53
CA VAL A 200 5.44 -6.00 -10.83
C VAL A 200 6.44 -6.96 -10.17
N ASN A 201 7.54 -7.29 -10.83
CA ASN A 201 8.60 -8.11 -10.24
C ASN A 201 9.26 -7.42 -9.03
N ALA A 202 9.50 -6.11 -9.11
CA ALA A 202 10.02 -5.35 -7.98
C ALA A 202 9.03 -5.41 -6.78
N LEU A 203 7.74 -5.25 -7.03
CA LEU A 203 6.70 -5.37 -6.01
C LEU A 203 6.71 -6.76 -5.35
N ASP A 204 6.72 -7.84 -6.14
CA ASP A 204 6.76 -9.21 -5.62
C ASP A 204 8.00 -9.46 -4.74
N ASN A 205 9.17 -8.97 -5.16
CA ASN A 205 10.39 -9.08 -4.37
C ASN A 205 10.25 -8.38 -3.00
N GLU A 206 9.64 -7.20 -2.97
CA GLU A 206 9.47 -6.45 -1.73
C GLU A 206 8.43 -7.10 -0.80
N ILE A 207 7.38 -7.70 -1.33
CA ILE A 207 6.45 -8.53 -0.57
C ILE A 207 7.19 -9.71 0.07
N GLY A 208 8.04 -10.39 -0.70
CA GLY A 208 8.87 -11.48 -0.18
C GLY A 208 9.82 -11.04 0.94
N ARG A 209 10.38 -9.83 0.86
CA ARG A 209 11.22 -9.26 1.93
C ARG A 209 10.43 -9.02 3.23
N ILE A 210 9.21 -8.52 3.11
CA ILE A 210 8.33 -8.29 4.28
C ILE A 210 7.97 -9.61 4.94
N ILE A 211 7.58 -10.64 4.16
CA ILE A 211 7.24 -11.97 4.70
C ILE A 211 8.44 -12.57 5.43
N LYS A 212 9.64 -12.50 4.85
CA LYS A 212 10.88 -12.97 5.49
C LYS A 212 11.19 -12.20 6.78
N ALA A 213 10.85 -10.93 6.87
CA ALA A 213 11.02 -10.18 8.10
C ALA A 213 10.06 -10.68 9.21
N ILE A 214 8.79 -10.96 8.88
CA ILE A 214 7.81 -11.55 9.80
C ILE A 214 8.32 -12.91 10.31
N GLU A 215 8.84 -13.75 9.41
CA GLU A 215 9.41 -15.07 9.74
C GLU A 215 10.64 -14.95 10.64
N ALA A 216 11.57 -14.04 10.31
CA ALA A 216 12.80 -13.82 11.06
C ALA A 216 12.56 -13.31 12.49
N GLU A 217 11.48 -12.58 12.73
CA GLU A 217 11.04 -12.14 14.06
C GLU A 217 10.20 -13.22 14.79
N GLY A 218 10.00 -14.40 14.19
CA GLY A 218 9.24 -15.49 14.78
C GLY A 218 7.73 -15.25 14.86
N LEU A 219 7.20 -14.33 14.05
CA LEU A 219 5.81 -13.86 14.11
C LEU A 219 4.86 -14.54 13.10
N LEU A 220 5.38 -15.41 12.23
CA LEU A 220 4.60 -15.94 11.11
C LEU A 220 3.34 -16.68 11.56
N GLU A 221 3.47 -17.54 12.57
CA GLU A 221 2.35 -18.34 13.11
C GLU A 221 1.30 -17.51 13.88
N GLU A 222 1.65 -16.28 14.27
CA GLU A 222 0.78 -15.35 15.00
C GLU A 222 0.28 -14.18 14.12
N THR A 223 0.58 -14.22 12.82
CA THR A 223 0.25 -13.14 11.89
C THR A 223 -0.79 -13.59 10.86
N ILE A 224 -1.88 -12.83 10.75
CA ILE A 224 -2.82 -12.95 9.63
C ILE A 224 -2.35 -12.03 8.52
N ILE A 225 -2.00 -12.59 7.35
CA ILE A 225 -1.62 -11.84 6.16
C ILE A 225 -2.82 -11.82 5.20
N LEU A 226 -3.28 -10.61 4.84
CA LEU A 226 -4.29 -10.41 3.81
C LEU A 226 -3.62 -9.74 2.60
N PHE A 227 -3.74 -10.39 1.42
CA PHE A 227 -3.19 -9.90 0.16
C PHE A 227 -4.30 -9.79 -0.91
#